data_9eb4a322b0e28933e12bd90ae65863b4
#
_entry.id   9eb4a322b0e28933e12bd90ae65863b4
#
_cell.length_a   1.000
_cell.length_b   1.000
_cell.length_c   1.000
_cell.angle_alpha   90.00
_cell.angle_beta   90.00
_cell.angle_gamma   90.00
#
_symmetry.space_group_name_H-M   'P 1'
#
loop_
_entity.id
_entity.type
_entity.pdbx_description
1 polymer ?
#
loop_
_entity_poly.entity_id
_entity_poly.type
_entity_poly.pdbx_seq_one_letter_code
_entity_poly.pdbx_strand_id
1 'polypeptide(L)'
;SGSGMVEVADPSAFFLSKREEEIPPGVVTVCLLEGTRPMLVEIESLVVPSPLAVPRRVANGVDTGRVNMLCAVLSRRAGLSLGDHDVYVNVTGGVRVEEPAADLGVALAIASALRDKPVGKGTACYGEVGLTGDVRFVSGAPRRSAELIKLGFGRIIKPEGSHDASANAQKESSVNGKASVVEVKTLEEAVAVALL
;
A
#
# COMPACT_ATOMS: atom_id res chain seq x y z
N SER A 1 0.33 35.63 -23.84
CA SER A 1 1.36 35.11 -22.95
C SER A 1 1.09 33.64 -22.68
N GLY A 2 1.77 32.77 -23.46
CA GLY A 2 1.66 31.32 -23.31
C GLY A 2 2.51 30.86 -22.14
N SER A 3 1.89 30.47 -21.04
CA SER A 3 2.53 29.61 -20.06
C SER A 3 2.53 28.21 -20.65
N GLY A 4 3.67 27.78 -21.18
CA GLY A 4 3.87 26.43 -21.67
C GLY A 4 3.61 25.41 -20.55
N MET A 5 3.24 24.18 -20.93
CA MET A 5 3.16 23.05 -19.99
C MET A 5 4.50 22.95 -19.23
N VAL A 6 4.43 23.13 -17.93
CA VAL A 6 5.58 22.86 -17.04
C VAL A 6 5.58 21.35 -16.83
N GLU A 7 6.65 20.69 -17.21
CA GLU A 7 6.86 19.27 -16.92
C GLU A 7 6.85 19.07 -15.40
N VAL A 8 5.93 18.28 -14.90
CA VAL A 8 5.91 17.92 -13.48
C VAL A 8 7.03 16.94 -13.25
N ALA A 9 8.10 17.37 -12.64
CA ALA A 9 9.32 16.58 -12.41
C ALA A 9 9.06 15.31 -11.58
N ASP A 10 8.03 15.33 -10.73
CA ASP A 10 7.60 14.18 -9.91
C ASP A 10 6.06 14.15 -9.79
N PRO A 11 5.37 13.40 -10.68
CA PRO A 11 3.92 13.23 -10.59
C PRO A 11 3.45 12.60 -9.27
N SER A 12 4.28 11.76 -8.63
CA SER A 12 3.94 11.10 -7.37
C SER A 12 3.77 12.11 -6.23
N ALA A 13 4.49 13.23 -6.26
CA ALA A 13 4.38 14.29 -5.26
C ALA A 13 2.98 14.91 -5.20
N PHE A 14 2.19 14.82 -6.27
CA PHE A 14 0.80 15.30 -6.30
C PHE A 14 -0.17 14.41 -5.53
N PHE A 15 0.14 13.13 -5.41
CA PHE A 15 -0.73 12.12 -4.82
C PHE A 15 -0.32 11.74 -3.40
N LEU A 16 0.83 12.23 -2.92
CA LEU A 16 1.28 12.06 -1.56
C LEU A 16 0.87 13.28 -0.73
N SER A 17 0.27 13.03 0.41
CA SER A 17 -0.02 14.08 1.38
C SER A 17 1.29 14.67 1.89
N LYS A 18 1.40 16.01 1.91
CA LYS A 18 2.53 16.72 2.52
C LYS A 18 2.43 16.67 4.04
N ARG A 19 2.60 15.47 4.62
CA ARG A 19 2.58 15.28 6.07
C ARG A 19 4.00 15.17 6.57
N GLU A 20 4.50 16.27 7.14
CA GLU A 20 5.89 16.37 7.56
C GLU A 20 6.18 15.66 8.90
N GLU A 21 5.19 15.43 9.77
CA GLU A 21 5.45 15.00 11.16
C GLU A 21 4.91 13.61 11.50
N GLU A 22 3.64 13.29 11.32
CA GLU A 22 3.07 11.98 11.66
C GLU A 22 2.08 11.51 10.59
N ILE A 23 2.21 10.23 10.18
CA ILE A 23 1.22 9.57 9.35
C ILE A 23 0.11 9.09 10.28
N PRO A 24 -1.15 9.52 10.10
CA PRO A 24 -2.23 9.05 10.95
C PRO A 24 -2.55 7.57 10.68
N PRO A 25 -3.21 6.89 11.64
CA PRO A 25 -3.77 5.57 11.39
C PRO A 25 -4.64 5.54 10.15
N GLY A 26 -4.58 4.44 9.42
CA GLY A 26 -5.38 4.24 8.21
C GLY A 26 -4.75 4.76 6.92
N VAL A 27 -3.55 5.32 6.94
CA VAL A 27 -2.88 5.82 5.74
C VAL A 27 -1.69 4.95 5.36
N VAL A 28 -1.63 4.53 4.09
CA VAL A 28 -0.55 3.70 3.56
C VAL A 28 -0.16 4.16 2.15
N THR A 29 1.13 4.32 1.90
CA THR A 29 1.65 4.57 0.56
C THR A 29 1.88 3.26 -0.19
N VAL A 30 1.40 3.18 -1.43
CA VAL A 30 1.61 2.05 -2.33
C VAL A 30 2.34 2.50 -3.59
N CYS A 31 3.16 1.59 -4.14
CA CYS A 31 3.82 1.79 -5.42
C CYS A 31 3.13 0.95 -6.50
N LEU A 32 2.48 1.62 -7.43
CA LEU A 32 1.79 1.05 -8.59
C LEU A 32 2.64 1.15 -9.86
N LEU A 33 2.22 0.48 -10.93
CA LEU A 33 2.76 0.68 -12.27
C LEU A 33 1.66 1.13 -13.22
N GLU A 34 1.89 2.24 -13.89
CA GLU A 34 1.12 2.65 -15.05
C GLU A 34 1.96 2.32 -16.31
N GLY A 35 1.61 1.22 -16.97
CA GLY A 35 2.47 0.61 -17.98
C GLY A 35 3.79 0.14 -17.36
N THR A 36 4.89 0.85 -17.63
CA THR A 36 6.22 0.57 -17.07
C THR A 36 6.67 1.61 -16.05
N ARG A 37 5.88 2.66 -15.81
CA ARG A 37 6.24 3.79 -14.96
C ARG A 37 5.73 3.57 -13.54
N PRO A 38 6.61 3.57 -12.53
CA PRO A 38 6.17 3.56 -11.14
C PRO A 38 5.43 4.85 -10.79
N MET A 39 4.33 4.70 -10.04
CA MET A 39 3.51 5.78 -9.51
C MET A 39 3.17 5.49 -8.05
N LEU A 40 3.35 6.47 -7.19
CA LEU A 40 2.99 6.36 -5.78
C LEU A 40 1.62 6.97 -5.55
N VAL A 41 0.80 6.27 -4.78
CA VAL A 41 -0.49 6.79 -4.30
C VAL A 41 -0.64 6.50 -2.81
N GLU A 42 -1.39 7.32 -2.12
CA GLU A 42 -1.82 7.05 -0.75
C GLU A 42 -3.20 6.40 -0.76
N ILE A 43 -3.34 5.37 0.06
CA ILE A 43 -4.62 4.74 0.37
C ILE A 43 -4.97 5.13 1.79
N GLU A 44 -6.16 5.67 1.96
CA GLU A 44 -6.73 6.07 3.24
C GLU A 44 -7.87 5.13 3.60
N SER A 45 -7.94 4.71 4.85
CA SER A 45 -9.05 3.93 5.38
C SER A 45 -9.55 4.50 6.69
N LEU A 46 -10.86 4.44 6.88
CA LEU A 46 -11.54 4.69 8.14
C LEU A 46 -12.36 3.46 8.50
N VAL A 47 -12.18 2.98 9.71
CA VAL A 47 -12.93 1.84 10.27
C VAL A 47 -13.61 2.30 11.55
N VAL A 48 -14.93 2.15 11.60
CA VAL A 48 -15.75 2.57 12.75
C VAL A 48 -16.76 1.48 13.11
N PRO A 49 -17.14 1.31 14.38
CA PRO A 49 -18.22 0.40 14.75
C PRO A 49 -19.50 0.72 13.97
N SER A 50 -20.14 -0.31 13.40
CA SER A 50 -21.37 -0.15 12.64
C SER A 50 -22.60 -0.27 13.53
N PRO A 51 -23.55 0.67 13.45
CA PRO A 51 -24.85 0.54 14.10
C PRO A 51 -25.81 -0.37 13.29
N LEU A 52 -25.39 -0.86 12.15
CA LEU A 52 -26.23 -1.62 11.22
C LEU A 52 -26.01 -3.13 11.38
N ALA A 53 -27.07 -3.91 11.15
CA ALA A 53 -26.98 -5.37 11.11
C ALA A 53 -26.07 -5.87 9.97
N VAL A 54 -25.96 -5.10 8.89
CA VAL A 54 -25.03 -5.34 7.78
C VAL A 54 -24.11 -4.12 7.66
N PRO A 55 -22.86 -4.23 8.09
CA PRO A 55 -21.90 -3.14 8.00
C PRO A 55 -21.62 -2.70 6.58
N ARG A 56 -21.34 -1.42 6.42
CA ARG A 56 -21.08 -0.80 5.10
C ARG A 56 -19.64 -1.03 4.67
N ARG A 57 -19.46 -1.18 3.36
CA ARG A 57 -18.17 -1.14 2.67
C ARG A 57 -18.27 -0.10 1.57
N VAL A 58 -17.54 0.99 1.73
CA VAL A 58 -17.53 2.10 0.78
C VAL A 58 -16.12 2.28 0.27
N ALA A 59 -15.95 2.27 -1.03
CA ALA A 59 -14.65 2.43 -1.66
C ALA A 59 -14.70 3.49 -2.75
N ASN A 60 -13.69 4.35 -2.77
CA ASN A 60 -13.45 5.33 -3.81
C ASN A 60 -12.04 5.14 -4.36
N GLY A 61 -11.93 5.01 -5.67
CA GLY A 61 -10.66 4.75 -6.35
C GLY A 61 -10.20 3.28 -6.36
N VAL A 62 -10.84 2.39 -5.60
CA VAL A 62 -10.65 0.93 -5.68
C VAL A 62 -11.99 0.21 -5.82
N ASP A 63 -11.97 -1.02 -6.32
CA ASP A 63 -13.18 -1.82 -6.45
C ASP A 63 -13.74 -2.24 -5.07
N THR A 64 -15.04 -2.02 -4.84
CA THR A 64 -15.70 -2.35 -3.58
C THR A 64 -15.72 -3.86 -3.32
N GLY A 65 -15.84 -4.68 -4.36
CA GLY A 65 -15.76 -6.15 -4.25
C GLY A 65 -14.38 -6.58 -3.76
N ARG A 66 -13.33 -5.91 -4.22
CA ARG A 66 -11.95 -6.14 -3.75
C ARG A 66 -11.79 -5.78 -2.28
N VAL A 67 -12.33 -4.64 -1.84
CA VAL A 67 -12.33 -4.23 -0.41
C VAL A 67 -13.08 -5.25 0.45
N ASN A 68 -14.25 -5.74 0.01
CA ASN A 68 -15.00 -6.78 0.71
C ASN A 68 -14.17 -8.07 0.88
N MET A 69 -13.49 -8.49 -0.18
CA MET A 69 -12.61 -9.66 -0.15
C MET A 69 -11.48 -9.47 0.85
N LEU A 70 -10.79 -8.33 0.81
CA LEU A 70 -9.70 -8.02 1.74
C LEU A 70 -10.16 -7.97 3.19
N CYS A 71 -11.35 -7.41 3.48
CA CYS A 71 -11.96 -7.45 4.81
C CYS A 71 -12.18 -8.89 5.29
N ALA A 72 -12.66 -9.78 4.42
CA ALA A 72 -12.86 -11.19 4.76
C ALA A 72 -11.54 -11.91 5.04
N VAL A 73 -10.50 -11.65 4.22
CA VAL A 73 -9.15 -12.21 4.42
C VAL A 73 -8.53 -11.68 5.72
N LEU A 74 -8.60 -10.38 5.99
CA LEU A 74 -8.12 -9.79 7.25
C LEU A 74 -8.80 -10.44 8.46
N SER A 75 -10.13 -10.60 8.41
CA SER A 75 -10.87 -11.22 9.51
C SER A 75 -10.49 -12.69 9.72
N ARG A 76 -10.37 -13.46 8.66
CA ARG A 76 -10.15 -14.90 8.75
C ARG A 76 -8.68 -15.29 8.93
N ARG A 77 -7.74 -14.53 8.34
CA ARG A 77 -6.32 -14.90 8.24
C ARG A 77 -5.39 -14.03 9.09
N ALA A 78 -5.78 -12.79 9.39
CA ALA A 78 -4.99 -11.90 10.24
C ALA A 78 -5.65 -11.61 11.60
N GLY A 79 -6.77 -12.27 11.92
CA GLY A 79 -7.45 -12.15 13.21
C GLY A 79 -8.05 -10.78 13.49
N LEU A 80 -8.35 -9.99 12.46
CA LEU A 80 -8.92 -8.65 12.56
C LEU A 80 -10.43 -8.67 12.32
N SER A 81 -11.23 -8.69 13.38
CA SER A 81 -12.70 -8.73 13.25
C SER A 81 -13.25 -7.45 12.64
N LEU A 82 -13.83 -7.57 11.44
CA LEU A 82 -14.44 -6.45 10.70
C LEU A 82 -15.94 -6.67 10.48
N GLY A 83 -16.50 -7.73 11.08
CA GLY A 83 -17.90 -8.13 10.88
C GLY A 83 -18.91 -7.16 11.45
N ASP A 84 -18.53 -6.32 12.40
CA ASP A 84 -19.33 -5.33 13.10
C ASP A 84 -18.85 -3.88 12.88
N HIS A 85 -18.00 -3.64 11.86
CA HIS A 85 -17.45 -2.34 11.54
C HIS A 85 -17.81 -1.89 10.13
N ASP A 86 -18.15 -0.63 9.97
CA ASP A 86 -18.16 0.05 8.67
C ASP A 86 -16.71 0.33 8.24
N VAL A 87 -16.42 0.07 6.97
CA VAL A 87 -15.10 0.31 6.37
C VAL A 87 -15.24 1.24 5.18
N TYR A 88 -14.47 2.31 5.22
CA TYR A 88 -14.35 3.30 4.15
C TYR A 88 -12.93 3.28 3.64
N VAL A 89 -12.75 3.23 2.32
CA VAL A 89 -11.44 3.27 1.66
C VAL A 89 -11.47 4.35 0.59
N ASN A 90 -10.43 5.17 0.56
CA ASN A 90 -10.26 6.22 -0.44
C ASN A 90 -8.84 6.19 -1.00
N VAL A 91 -8.71 6.35 -2.31
CA VAL A 91 -7.43 6.61 -2.97
C VAL A 91 -7.27 8.10 -3.14
N THR A 92 -6.19 8.65 -2.59
CA THR A 92 -5.92 10.08 -2.63
C THR A 92 -5.69 10.56 -4.07
N GLY A 93 -6.16 11.77 -4.37
CA GLY A 93 -6.00 12.39 -5.68
C GLY A 93 -6.98 11.91 -6.76
N GLY A 94 -8.00 11.12 -6.39
CA GLY A 94 -9.02 10.65 -7.33
C GLY A 94 -8.52 9.64 -8.36
N VAL A 95 -7.37 9.03 -8.12
CA VAL A 95 -6.79 8.00 -8.98
C VAL A 95 -7.62 6.72 -8.86
N ARG A 96 -7.89 6.06 -9.98
CA ARG A 96 -8.49 4.73 -10.00
C ARG A 96 -7.40 3.66 -10.02
N VAL A 97 -7.45 2.78 -9.06
CA VAL A 97 -6.49 1.70 -8.86
C VAL A 97 -7.15 0.37 -9.24
N GLU A 98 -6.67 -0.23 -10.31
CA GLU A 98 -7.13 -1.54 -10.80
C GLU A 98 -6.05 -2.62 -10.63
N GLU A 99 -4.84 -2.21 -10.30
CA GLU A 99 -3.69 -3.10 -10.17
C GLU A 99 -3.72 -3.88 -8.85
N PRO A 100 -3.63 -5.24 -8.88
CA PRO A 100 -3.60 -6.07 -7.68
C PRO A 100 -2.46 -5.75 -6.72
N ALA A 101 -1.40 -5.12 -7.19
CA ALA A 101 -0.27 -4.68 -6.35
C ALA A 101 -0.69 -3.73 -5.21
N ALA A 102 -1.87 -3.10 -5.30
CA ALA A 102 -2.42 -2.24 -4.26
C ALA A 102 -3.04 -3.00 -3.08
N ASP A 103 -3.36 -4.28 -3.23
CA ASP A 103 -4.10 -5.04 -2.22
C ASP A 103 -3.46 -5.01 -0.85
N LEU A 104 -2.13 -5.19 -0.81
CA LEU A 104 -1.39 -5.15 0.44
C LEU A 104 -1.56 -3.80 1.13
N GLY A 105 -1.49 -2.69 0.37
CA GLY A 105 -1.69 -1.36 0.91
C GLY A 105 -3.11 -1.11 1.41
N VAL A 106 -4.12 -1.55 0.67
CA VAL A 106 -5.53 -1.46 1.10
C VAL A 106 -5.74 -2.25 2.39
N ALA A 107 -5.23 -3.49 2.46
CA ALA A 107 -5.36 -4.32 3.64
C ALA A 107 -4.64 -3.72 4.86
N LEU A 108 -3.42 -3.19 4.67
CA LEU A 108 -2.67 -2.54 5.75
C LEU A 108 -3.32 -1.23 6.21
N ALA A 109 -3.92 -0.45 5.30
CA ALA A 109 -4.67 0.75 5.66
C ALA A 109 -5.89 0.41 6.53
N ILE A 110 -6.65 -0.63 6.15
CA ILE A 110 -7.79 -1.11 6.94
C ILE A 110 -7.33 -1.63 8.31
N ALA A 111 -6.25 -2.42 8.35
CA ALA A 111 -5.70 -2.95 9.60
C ALA A 111 -5.20 -1.84 10.54
N SER A 112 -4.53 -0.84 9.98
CA SER A 112 -4.05 0.36 10.67
C SER A 112 -5.21 1.16 11.28
N ALA A 113 -6.26 1.42 10.49
CA ALA A 113 -7.46 2.13 10.94
C ALA A 113 -8.20 1.37 12.05
N LEU A 114 -8.37 0.05 11.91
CA LEU A 114 -9.05 -0.78 12.92
C LEU A 114 -8.30 -0.81 14.25
N ARG A 115 -6.96 -0.86 14.21
CA ARG A 115 -6.13 -0.89 15.41
C ARG A 115 -5.78 0.49 15.97
N ASP A 116 -6.19 1.54 15.29
CA ASP A 116 -5.81 2.93 15.60
C ASP A 116 -4.29 3.08 15.79
N LYS A 117 -3.52 2.40 14.93
CA LYS A 117 -2.06 2.42 14.92
C LYS A 117 -1.54 2.83 13.54
N PRO A 118 -0.70 3.87 13.44
CA PRO A 118 -0.13 4.26 12.16
C PRO A 118 0.84 3.20 11.64
N VAL A 119 0.94 3.10 10.31
CA VAL A 119 2.06 2.43 9.67
C VAL A 119 3.32 3.29 9.86
N GLY A 120 4.45 2.65 10.15
CA GLY A 120 5.69 3.37 10.45
C GLY A 120 6.07 4.41 9.38
N LYS A 121 6.56 5.57 9.82
CA LYS A 121 6.98 6.68 8.94
C LYS A 121 7.96 6.19 7.87
N GLY A 122 7.80 6.70 6.65
CA GLY A 122 8.67 6.34 5.52
C GLY A 122 8.50 4.90 5.05
N THR A 123 7.37 4.26 5.39
CA THR A 123 7.03 2.92 4.92
C THR A 123 6.13 3.00 3.69
N ALA A 124 6.46 2.22 2.68
CA ALA A 124 5.59 1.97 1.53
C ALA A 124 5.50 0.46 1.26
N CYS A 125 4.49 0.04 0.51
CA CYS A 125 4.30 -1.36 0.20
C CYS A 125 3.79 -1.60 -1.21
N TYR A 126 3.84 -2.85 -1.63
CA TYR A 126 3.15 -3.38 -2.80
C TYR A 126 3.03 -4.90 -2.70
N GLY A 127 1.97 -5.47 -3.23
CA GLY A 127 1.75 -6.91 -3.28
C GLY A 127 0.29 -7.25 -3.50
N GLU A 128 0.01 -8.38 -4.17
CA GLU A 128 -1.32 -8.93 -4.29
C GLU A 128 -1.64 -9.78 -3.05
N VAL A 129 -2.90 -9.76 -2.60
CA VAL A 129 -3.36 -10.59 -1.49
C VAL A 129 -4.32 -11.66 -2.00
N GLY A 130 -3.95 -12.93 -1.76
CA GLY A 130 -4.79 -14.08 -2.08
C GLY A 130 -5.86 -14.37 -1.00
N LEU A 131 -6.89 -15.13 -1.37
CA LEU A 131 -7.95 -15.56 -0.46
C LEU A 131 -7.46 -16.44 0.70
N THR A 132 -6.31 -17.08 0.51
CA THR A 132 -5.66 -17.91 1.55
C THR A 132 -4.85 -17.09 2.53
N GLY A 133 -4.73 -15.75 2.31
CA GLY A 133 -3.95 -14.85 3.13
C GLY A 133 -2.49 -14.76 2.72
N ASP A 134 -2.10 -15.39 1.62
CA ASP A 134 -0.78 -15.28 1.03
C ASP A 134 -0.58 -13.91 0.37
N VAL A 135 0.61 -13.36 0.52
CA VAL A 135 1.05 -12.15 -0.20
C VAL A 135 1.85 -12.58 -1.41
N ARG A 136 1.32 -12.23 -2.59
CA ARG A 136 1.80 -12.73 -3.88
C ARG A 136 2.65 -11.74 -4.62
N PHE A 137 3.57 -12.29 -5.39
CA PHE A 137 4.40 -11.56 -6.33
C PHE A 137 3.57 -10.71 -7.31
N VAL A 138 4.09 -9.54 -7.62
CA VAL A 138 3.56 -8.63 -8.65
C VAL A 138 4.68 -8.22 -9.61
N SER A 139 4.32 -7.96 -10.86
CA SER A 139 5.29 -7.59 -11.89
C SER A 139 6.04 -6.29 -11.53
N GLY A 140 7.27 -6.16 -12.03
CA GLY A 140 8.07 -4.96 -11.89
C GLY A 140 8.55 -4.64 -10.47
N ALA A 141 8.66 -5.63 -9.59
CA ALA A 141 9.11 -5.45 -8.21
C ALA A 141 10.43 -4.67 -8.08
N PRO A 142 11.50 -4.89 -8.90
CA PRO A 142 12.72 -4.10 -8.82
C PRO A 142 12.50 -2.63 -9.14
N ARG A 143 11.65 -2.32 -10.13
CA ARG A 143 11.34 -0.93 -10.51
C ARG A 143 10.59 -0.20 -9.40
N ARG A 144 9.61 -0.89 -8.77
CA ARG A 144 8.87 -0.36 -7.62
C ARG A 144 9.80 -0.05 -6.46
N SER A 145 10.65 -1.02 -6.09
CA SER A 145 11.62 -0.82 -5.00
C SER A 145 12.62 0.30 -5.31
N ALA A 146 13.15 0.35 -6.54
CA ALA A 146 14.09 1.39 -6.93
C ALA A 146 13.47 2.80 -6.86
N GLU A 147 12.21 2.97 -7.31
CA GLU A 147 11.53 4.27 -7.22
C GLU A 147 11.23 4.66 -5.78
N LEU A 148 10.79 3.72 -4.94
CA LEU A 148 10.55 3.98 -3.51
C LEU A 148 11.84 4.43 -2.81
N ILE A 149 12.97 3.77 -3.07
CA ILE A 149 14.27 4.16 -2.51
C ILE A 149 14.68 5.54 -3.00
N LYS A 150 14.54 5.81 -4.30
CA LYS A 150 14.85 7.11 -4.91
C LYS A 150 14.05 8.25 -4.29
N LEU A 151 12.77 7.99 -3.94
CA LEU A 151 11.88 8.96 -3.30
C LEU A 151 12.04 9.05 -1.78
N GLY A 152 13.01 8.33 -1.20
CA GLY A 152 13.40 8.46 0.20
C GLY A 152 12.61 7.59 1.18
N PHE A 153 11.88 6.58 0.70
CA PHE A 153 11.25 5.62 1.60
C PHE A 153 12.31 4.76 2.29
N GLY A 154 12.31 4.79 3.62
CA GLY A 154 13.26 4.05 4.45
C GLY A 154 12.87 2.60 4.70
N ARG A 155 11.62 2.23 4.40
CA ARG A 155 11.09 0.88 4.63
C ARG A 155 10.13 0.45 3.52
N ILE A 156 10.33 -0.75 2.98
CA ILE A 156 9.51 -1.30 1.91
C ILE A 156 9.00 -2.68 2.35
N ILE A 157 7.67 -2.84 2.42
CA ILE A 157 7.02 -4.14 2.68
C ILE A 157 6.57 -4.72 1.35
N LYS A 158 7.04 -5.92 1.02
CA LYS A 158 6.78 -6.56 -0.28
C LYS A 158 6.68 -8.08 -0.15
N PRO A 159 6.14 -8.78 -1.18
CA PRO A 159 6.13 -10.25 -1.20
C PRO A 159 7.54 -10.85 -1.16
N GLU A 160 7.69 -11.97 -0.44
CA GLU A 160 8.93 -12.75 -0.47
C GLU A 160 9.26 -13.25 -1.89
N GLY A 161 10.56 -13.37 -2.18
CA GLY A 161 11.03 -13.89 -3.47
C GLY A 161 10.73 -12.99 -4.68
N SER A 162 10.39 -11.72 -4.44
CA SER A 162 10.18 -10.72 -5.49
C SER A 162 11.51 -10.34 -6.17
N HIS A 163 12.24 -11.34 -6.64
CA HIS A 163 13.46 -11.15 -7.43
C HIS A 163 13.10 -11.35 -8.90
N ASP A 164 13.26 -10.32 -9.74
CA ASP A 164 13.31 -10.53 -11.18
C ASP A 164 14.59 -11.30 -11.51
N ALA A 165 14.51 -12.26 -12.42
CA ALA A 165 15.63 -13.07 -12.89
C ALA A 165 16.80 -12.23 -13.47
N SER A 166 16.60 -10.93 -13.69
CA SER A 166 17.63 -9.97 -14.12
C SER A 166 18.42 -9.32 -12.96
N ALA A 167 18.06 -9.59 -11.69
CA ALA A 167 18.73 -8.99 -10.52
C ALA A 167 20.07 -9.65 -10.16
N ASN A 168 20.55 -10.63 -10.94
CA ASN A 168 21.91 -11.16 -10.78
C ASN A 168 23.04 -10.19 -11.19
N ALA A 169 22.73 -8.97 -11.63
CA ALA A 169 23.74 -8.04 -12.15
C ALA A 169 23.94 -6.75 -11.32
N GLN A 170 23.23 -6.52 -10.22
CA GLN A 170 23.46 -5.32 -9.41
C GLN A 170 23.35 -5.58 -7.91
N LYS A 171 24.26 -6.38 -7.43
CA LYS A 171 24.73 -6.31 -6.06
C LYS A 171 25.74 -5.17 -5.98
N GLU A 172 25.30 -3.93 -6.10
CA GLU A 172 26.06 -2.73 -5.76
C GLU A 172 25.41 -1.49 -6.39
N SER A 173 24.61 -0.81 -5.61
CA SER A 173 24.47 0.64 -5.69
C SER A 173 24.05 1.10 -4.30
N SER A 174 25.03 1.28 -3.46
CA SER A 174 24.93 2.07 -2.24
C SER A 174 24.72 3.54 -2.64
N VAL A 175 23.45 3.91 -2.87
CA VAL A 175 23.04 5.29 -2.73
C VAL A 175 22.77 5.49 -1.24
N ASN A 176 23.40 6.47 -0.63
CA ASN A 176 23.34 6.85 0.79
C ASN A 176 21.88 6.86 1.30
N GLY A 177 21.48 5.80 1.99
CA GLY A 177 20.16 5.65 2.60
C GLY A 177 19.75 4.17 2.57
N LYS A 178 20.10 3.39 3.60
CA LYS A 178 19.72 1.98 3.71
C LYS A 178 18.21 1.88 3.88
N ALA A 179 17.45 1.73 2.79
CA ALA A 179 16.06 1.30 2.88
C ALA A 179 16.02 -0.15 3.41
N SER A 180 15.24 -0.36 4.45
CA SER A 180 14.96 -1.70 4.99
C SER A 180 13.88 -2.34 4.13
N VAL A 181 14.22 -3.41 3.43
CA VAL A 181 13.25 -4.22 2.68
C VAL A 181 12.77 -5.36 3.56
N VAL A 182 11.46 -5.39 3.83
CA VAL A 182 10.80 -6.41 4.62
C VAL A 182 9.99 -7.30 3.68
N GLU A 183 10.44 -8.53 3.51
CA GLU A 183 9.72 -9.53 2.71
C GLU A 183 8.75 -10.29 3.59
N VAL A 184 7.51 -10.47 3.10
CA VAL A 184 6.43 -11.13 3.82
C VAL A 184 5.79 -12.22 2.96
N LYS A 185 5.37 -13.30 3.59
CA LYS A 185 4.67 -14.44 2.96
C LYS A 185 3.17 -14.33 3.12
N THR A 186 2.73 -13.78 4.25
CA THR A 186 1.31 -13.75 4.63
C THR A 186 0.87 -12.35 5.01
N LEU A 187 -0.43 -12.11 4.90
CA LEU A 187 -1.05 -10.86 5.33
C LEU A 187 -0.92 -10.66 6.85
N GLU A 188 -0.94 -11.75 7.63
CA GLU A 188 -0.71 -11.69 9.09
C GLU A 188 0.68 -11.15 9.42
N GLU A 189 1.73 -11.68 8.76
CA GLU A 189 3.10 -11.18 8.88
C GLU A 189 3.19 -9.70 8.46
N ALA A 190 2.56 -9.34 7.33
CA ALA A 190 2.55 -7.97 6.85
C ALA A 190 1.94 -6.99 7.85
N VAL A 191 0.80 -7.35 8.46
CA VAL A 191 0.13 -6.55 9.51
C VAL A 191 1.02 -6.45 10.75
N ALA A 192 1.64 -7.56 11.18
CA ALA A 192 2.51 -7.56 12.35
C ALA A 192 3.72 -6.63 12.17
N VAL A 193 4.36 -6.66 11.00
CA VAL A 193 5.53 -5.81 10.75
C VAL A 193 5.18 -4.37 10.43
N ALA A 194 4.00 -4.09 9.89
CA ALA A 194 3.59 -2.72 9.54
C ALA A 194 3.16 -1.88 10.74
N LEU A 195 2.55 -2.51 11.75
CA LEU A 195 1.91 -1.86 12.90
C LEU A 195 2.69 -2.07 14.22
N LEU A 196 4.00 -2.15 14.13
CA LEU A 196 4.88 -2.27 15.31
C LEU A 196 4.89 -1.02 16.18
#